data_42fcfdb7bf79995cf31c01398e10962d
#
_entry.id   42fcfdb7bf79995cf31c01398e10962d
#
_cell.length_a   1.000
_cell.length_b   1.000
_cell.length_c   1.000
_cell.angle_alpha   90.00
_cell.angle_beta   90.00
_cell.angle_gamma   90.00
#
_symmetry.space_group_name_H-M   'P 1'
#
loop_
_entity.id
_entity.type
_entity.pdbx_description
1 polymer ?
#
loop_
_entity_poly.entity_id
_entity_poly.type
_entity_poly.pdbx_seq_one_letter_code
_entity_poly.pdbx_strand_id
1 'polypeptide(L)'
;LNANWQEIDEPSQIWTIPAGRMKAGREHRVPLSNATMSLLSVLKNQQRSHLIFPGQKHGQPLSNMTMLKVLQRLEHAYTPHGFRSTFRTWISEKTNHVHEVAEAALAHTIGDKVVAAYQRGDLFEKRRQLMMDWADYVHSHQW
;
A
#
# COMPACT_ATOMS: atom_id res chain seq x y z
N LEU A 1 7.94 0.99 -6.40
CA LEU A 1 7.83 1.56 -7.76
C LEU A 1 7.78 0.48 -8.86
N ASN A 2 8.28 -0.73 -8.59
CA ASN A 2 8.26 -1.87 -9.54
C ASN A 2 6.95 -2.64 -9.54
N ALA A 3 5.83 -2.03 -9.19
CA ALA A 3 4.52 -2.66 -9.23
C ALA A 3 4.15 -3.00 -10.68
N ASN A 4 3.62 -4.20 -10.88
CA ASN A 4 3.34 -4.78 -12.18
C ASN A 4 1.85 -5.14 -12.26
N TRP A 5 1.25 -4.98 -13.44
CA TRP A 5 -0.17 -5.29 -13.65
C TRP A 5 -0.52 -6.76 -13.38
N GLN A 6 0.42 -7.69 -13.61
CA GLN A 6 0.22 -9.11 -13.31
C GLN A 6 0.11 -9.43 -11.81
N GLU A 7 0.46 -8.47 -10.94
CA GLU A 7 0.37 -8.62 -9.49
C GLU A 7 -1.00 -8.19 -8.95
N ILE A 8 -1.85 -7.59 -9.79
CA ILE A 8 -3.17 -7.11 -9.44
C ILE A 8 -4.21 -8.16 -9.85
N ASP A 9 -4.85 -8.76 -8.87
CA ASP A 9 -6.06 -9.55 -9.04
C ASP A 9 -7.26 -8.61 -8.89
N GLU A 10 -7.80 -8.15 -10.02
CA GLU A 10 -8.91 -7.19 -10.03
C GLU A 10 -10.21 -7.78 -9.46
N PRO A 11 -10.63 -9.02 -9.82
CA PRO A 11 -11.83 -9.63 -9.25
C PRO A 11 -11.79 -9.75 -7.72
N SER A 12 -10.63 -10.12 -7.16
CA SER A 12 -10.46 -10.30 -5.72
C SER A 12 -10.04 -9.01 -5.02
N GLN A 13 -9.71 -7.95 -5.77
CA GLN A 13 -9.16 -6.68 -5.27
C GLN A 13 -7.92 -6.90 -4.40
N ILE A 14 -6.95 -7.63 -4.93
CA ILE A 14 -5.71 -7.96 -4.23
C ILE A 14 -4.50 -7.54 -5.07
N TRP A 15 -3.54 -6.88 -4.42
CA TRP A 15 -2.20 -6.72 -4.96
C TRP A 15 -1.26 -7.69 -4.25
N THR A 16 -0.67 -8.61 -4.98
CA THR A 16 0.28 -9.59 -4.45
C THR A 16 1.71 -9.16 -4.77
N ILE A 17 2.45 -8.74 -3.75
CA ILE A 17 3.85 -8.35 -3.87
C ILE A 17 4.71 -9.59 -3.68
N PRO A 18 5.50 -10.02 -4.69
CA PRO A 18 6.30 -11.23 -4.58
C PRO A 18 7.41 -11.12 -3.54
N ALA A 19 7.76 -12.25 -2.93
CA ALA A 19 8.74 -12.37 -1.84
C ALA A 19 10.09 -11.71 -2.15
N GLY A 20 10.55 -11.79 -3.40
CA GLY A 20 11.83 -11.21 -3.84
C GLY A 20 11.89 -9.68 -3.76
N ARG A 21 10.74 -8.99 -3.63
CA ARG A 21 10.67 -7.54 -3.44
C ARG A 21 10.36 -7.11 -2.01
N MET A 22 10.14 -8.07 -1.13
CA MET A 22 9.85 -7.82 0.28
C MET A 22 11.09 -8.00 1.15
N LYS A 23 11.34 -7.06 2.05
CA LYS A 23 12.49 -7.12 2.96
C LYS A 23 12.49 -8.38 3.84
N ALA A 24 11.31 -8.88 4.19
CA ALA A 24 11.14 -10.09 4.99
C ALA A 24 11.26 -11.40 4.18
N GLY A 25 11.46 -11.33 2.84
CA GLY A 25 11.55 -12.51 1.98
C GLY A 25 10.27 -13.34 1.90
N ARG A 26 9.11 -12.74 2.23
CA ARG A 26 7.79 -13.37 2.18
C ARG A 26 6.86 -12.56 1.30
N GLU A 27 6.02 -13.24 0.55
CA GLU A 27 4.96 -12.61 -0.23
C GLU A 27 4.07 -11.75 0.67
N HIS A 28 3.62 -10.61 0.15
CA HIS A 28 2.73 -9.71 0.87
C HIS A 28 1.51 -9.38 0.03
N ARG A 29 0.33 -9.77 0.50
CA ARG A 29 -0.94 -9.45 -0.13
C ARG A 29 -1.49 -8.16 0.45
N VAL A 30 -1.83 -7.21 -0.42
CA VAL A 30 -2.42 -5.92 -0.04
C VAL A 30 -3.87 -5.89 -0.51
N PRO A 31 -4.85 -5.78 0.41
CA PRO A 31 -6.24 -5.58 0.01
C PRO A 31 -6.39 -4.18 -0.62
N LEU A 32 -7.07 -4.11 -1.75
CA LEU A 32 -7.29 -2.87 -2.48
C LEU A 32 -8.72 -2.36 -2.21
N SER A 33 -8.84 -1.11 -1.77
CA SER A 33 -10.14 -0.45 -1.63
C SER A 33 -10.76 -0.12 -2.99
N ASN A 34 -12.08 0.11 -3.04
CA ASN A 34 -12.77 0.53 -4.26
C ASN A 34 -12.18 1.82 -4.84
N ALA A 35 -11.79 2.76 -4.00
CA ALA A 35 -11.12 3.98 -4.43
C ALA A 35 -9.78 3.70 -5.12
N THR A 36 -8.99 2.78 -4.56
CA THR A 36 -7.73 2.34 -5.17
C THR A 36 -7.98 1.62 -6.50
N MET A 37 -9.01 0.77 -6.58
CA MET A 37 -9.37 0.09 -7.83
C MET A 37 -9.79 1.09 -8.92
N SER A 38 -10.54 2.14 -8.57
CA SER A 38 -10.90 3.21 -9.50
C SER A 38 -9.67 3.93 -10.05
N LEU A 39 -8.69 4.26 -9.19
CA LEU A 39 -7.43 4.85 -9.64
C LEU A 39 -6.62 3.91 -10.56
N LEU A 40 -6.54 2.63 -10.21
CA LEU A 40 -5.87 1.63 -11.05
C LEU A 40 -6.54 1.46 -12.41
N SER A 41 -7.87 1.51 -12.46
CA SER A 41 -8.63 1.45 -13.73
C SER A 41 -8.28 2.63 -14.64
N VAL A 42 -8.19 3.86 -14.10
CA VAL A 42 -7.75 5.04 -14.88
C VAL A 42 -6.34 4.84 -15.42
N LEU A 43 -5.41 4.35 -14.60
CA LEU A 43 -4.03 4.07 -15.02
C LEU A 43 -3.97 2.96 -16.07
N LYS A 44 -4.81 1.93 -15.95
CA LYS A 44 -4.87 0.81 -16.88
C LYS A 44 -5.33 1.24 -18.27
N ASN A 45 -6.29 2.16 -18.35
CA ASN A 45 -6.74 2.74 -19.62
C ASN A 45 -5.63 3.52 -20.34
N GLN A 46 -4.61 3.96 -19.62
CA GLN A 46 -3.43 4.67 -20.14
C GLN A 46 -2.18 3.77 -20.19
N GLN A 47 -2.35 2.47 -20.03
CA GLN A 47 -1.24 1.53 -19.92
C GLN A 47 -0.30 1.59 -21.13
N ARG A 48 1.01 1.79 -20.84
CA ARG A 48 2.09 1.84 -21.86
C ARG A 48 3.15 0.77 -21.64
N SER A 49 3.08 0.03 -20.55
CA SER A 49 4.06 -1.01 -20.18
C SER A 49 3.44 -2.04 -19.25
N HIS A 50 4.22 -3.07 -18.89
CA HIS A 50 3.84 -4.03 -17.84
C HIS A 50 3.84 -3.40 -16.43
N LEU A 51 4.54 -2.28 -16.24
CA LEU A 51 4.59 -1.55 -14.96
C LEU A 51 3.34 -0.69 -14.77
N ILE A 52 2.84 -0.61 -13.53
CA ILE A 52 1.77 0.30 -13.15
C ILE A 52 2.27 1.76 -13.19
N PHE A 53 3.52 1.98 -12.77
CA PHE A 53 4.15 3.29 -12.74
C PHE A 53 5.41 3.31 -13.61
N PRO A 54 5.26 3.39 -14.95
CA PRO A 54 6.41 3.42 -15.86
C PRO A 54 7.16 4.74 -15.73
N GLY A 55 8.48 4.67 -15.81
CA GLY A 55 9.35 5.82 -15.89
C GLY A 55 9.44 6.40 -17.32
N GLN A 56 10.27 7.41 -17.49
CA GLN A 56 10.52 8.02 -18.82
C GLN A 56 11.27 7.10 -19.78
N LYS A 57 12.16 6.25 -19.25
CA LYS A 57 12.89 5.26 -20.06
C LYS A 57 12.03 4.02 -20.23
N HIS A 58 11.94 3.52 -21.45
CA HIS A 58 11.17 2.34 -21.78
C HIS A 58 11.53 1.15 -20.88
N GLY A 59 10.51 0.47 -20.33
CA GLY A 59 10.68 -0.70 -19.47
C GLY A 59 11.25 -0.41 -18.07
N GLN A 60 11.54 0.85 -17.73
CA GLN A 60 12.05 1.22 -16.41
C GLN A 60 10.94 1.82 -15.53
N PRO A 61 10.96 1.59 -14.21
CA PRO A 61 10.01 2.18 -13.27
C PRO A 61 10.33 3.67 -13.05
N LEU A 62 9.41 4.37 -12.38
CA LEU A 62 9.69 5.71 -11.86
C LEU A 62 10.92 5.70 -10.94
N SER A 63 11.66 6.81 -10.96
CA SER A 63 12.78 7.02 -10.04
C SER A 63 12.30 7.04 -8.57
N ASN A 64 13.14 6.57 -7.65
CA ASN A 64 12.90 6.64 -6.21
C ASN A 64 12.64 8.07 -5.71
N MET A 65 13.16 9.07 -6.39
CA MET A 65 12.97 10.48 -6.04
C MET A 65 11.66 11.08 -6.58
N THR A 66 10.93 10.36 -7.44
CA THR A 66 9.75 10.93 -8.12
C THR A 66 8.69 11.39 -7.15
N MET A 67 8.34 10.56 -6.14
CA MET A 67 7.32 10.93 -5.16
C MET A 67 7.72 12.16 -4.34
N LEU A 68 8.98 12.23 -3.91
CA LEU A 68 9.48 13.40 -3.19
C LEU A 68 9.44 14.66 -4.06
N LYS A 69 9.85 14.58 -5.33
CA LYS A 69 9.77 15.70 -6.26
C LYS A 69 8.34 16.16 -6.54
N VAL A 70 7.38 15.24 -6.57
CA VAL A 70 5.95 15.62 -6.70
C VAL A 70 5.52 16.43 -5.48
N LEU A 71 5.82 15.97 -4.26
CA LEU A 71 5.48 16.70 -3.02
C LEU A 71 6.14 18.08 -2.98
N GLN A 72 7.39 18.19 -3.38
CA GLN A 72 8.10 19.47 -3.49
C GLN A 72 7.45 20.44 -4.48
N ARG A 73 7.00 19.94 -5.64
CA ARG A 73 6.27 20.77 -6.63
C ARG A 73 4.91 21.24 -6.14
N LEU A 74 4.29 20.48 -5.26
CA LEU A 74 3.03 20.85 -4.59
C LEU A 74 3.28 21.72 -3.36
N GLU A 75 4.53 22.18 -3.16
CA GLU A 75 4.96 23.02 -2.04
C GLU A 75 4.69 22.42 -0.65
N HIS A 76 4.62 21.07 -0.58
CA HIS A 76 4.45 20.35 0.68
C HIS A 76 5.79 19.89 1.26
N ALA A 77 6.00 20.19 2.55
CA ALA A 77 7.17 19.76 3.32
C ALA A 77 7.10 18.27 3.77
N TYR A 78 6.16 17.50 3.22
CA TYR A 78 5.96 16.09 3.57
C TYR A 78 6.95 15.19 2.83
N THR A 79 7.16 14.00 3.38
CA THR A 79 7.96 12.95 2.74
C THR A 79 7.11 11.74 2.43
N PRO A 80 7.43 10.93 1.40
CA PRO A 80 6.72 9.69 1.14
C PRO A 80 6.68 8.73 2.34
N HIS A 81 7.73 8.73 3.16
CA HIS A 81 7.78 7.94 4.41
C HIS A 81 6.79 8.46 5.46
N GLY A 82 6.55 9.76 5.50
CA GLY A 82 5.59 10.39 6.42
C GLY A 82 4.17 9.84 6.27
N PHE A 83 3.73 9.51 5.05
CA PHE A 83 2.41 8.90 4.83
C PHE A 83 2.23 7.57 5.57
N ARG A 84 3.30 6.78 5.69
CA ARG A 84 3.29 5.55 6.48
C ARG A 84 3.07 5.83 7.97
N SER A 85 3.73 6.86 8.50
CA SER A 85 3.54 7.31 9.87
C SER A 85 2.13 7.84 10.10
N THR A 86 1.61 8.67 9.18
CA THR A 86 0.23 9.19 9.22
C THR A 86 -0.79 8.06 9.29
N PHE A 87 -0.68 7.06 8.43
CA PHE A 87 -1.55 5.88 8.46
C PHE A 87 -1.49 5.18 9.83
N ARG A 88 -0.30 4.97 10.36
CA ARG A 88 -0.10 4.31 11.67
C ARG A 88 -0.71 5.11 12.82
N THR A 89 -0.50 6.44 12.84
CA THR A 89 -1.08 7.34 13.83
C THR A 89 -2.60 7.36 13.75
N TRP A 90 -3.15 7.47 12.52
CA TRP A 90 -4.59 7.42 12.32
C TRP A 90 -5.21 6.14 12.88
N ILE A 91 -4.61 4.97 12.62
CA ILE A 91 -5.10 3.70 13.16
C ILE A 91 -5.16 3.76 14.69
N SER A 92 -4.09 4.22 15.33
CA SER A 92 -3.97 4.22 16.79
C SER A 92 -4.88 5.25 17.48
N GLU A 93 -5.15 6.38 16.82
CA GLU A 93 -5.87 7.50 17.43
C GLU A 93 -7.35 7.60 17.03
N LYS A 94 -7.70 7.07 15.87
CA LYS A 94 -9.02 7.29 15.26
C LYS A 94 -9.79 6.00 14.99
N THR A 95 -9.24 4.83 15.30
CA THR A 95 -9.88 3.55 15.00
C THR A 95 -9.77 2.57 16.15
N ASN A 96 -10.62 1.52 16.10
CA ASN A 96 -10.57 0.40 17.03
C ASN A 96 -9.82 -0.83 16.44
N HIS A 97 -9.11 -0.65 15.33
CA HIS A 97 -8.31 -1.74 14.76
C HIS A 97 -7.15 -2.10 15.68
N VAL A 98 -6.98 -3.39 15.93
CA VAL A 98 -5.92 -3.87 16.82
C VAL A 98 -4.54 -3.67 16.21
N HIS A 99 -3.55 -3.49 17.07
CA HIS A 99 -2.15 -3.21 16.69
C HIS A 99 -1.59 -4.18 15.65
N GLU A 100 -1.88 -5.47 15.79
CA GLU A 100 -1.39 -6.52 14.91
C GLU A 100 -1.88 -6.37 13.48
N VAL A 101 -3.10 -5.85 13.27
CA VAL A 101 -3.65 -5.58 11.93
C VAL A 101 -2.91 -4.42 11.28
N ALA A 102 -2.58 -3.37 12.05
CA ALA A 102 -1.80 -2.24 11.59
C ALA A 102 -0.39 -2.66 11.15
N GLU A 103 0.30 -3.45 12.00
CA GLU A 103 1.65 -3.93 11.70
C GLU A 103 1.66 -4.86 10.47
N ALA A 104 0.65 -5.75 10.37
CA ALA A 104 0.48 -6.61 9.21
C ALA A 104 0.21 -5.82 7.92
N ALA A 105 -0.61 -4.75 7.98
CA ALA A 105 -0.87 -3.88 6.83
C ALA A 105 0.39 -3.15 6.37
N LEU A 106 1.26 -2.78 7.30
CA LEU A 106 2.53 -2.13 7.04
C LEU A 106 3.66 -3.11 6.66
N ALA A 107 3.38 -4.40 6.58
CA ALA A 107 4.37 -5.46 6.34
C ALA A 107 5.53 -5.42 7.35
N HIS A 108 5.24 -4.99 8.59
CA HIS A 108 6.22 -5.06 9.67
C HIS A 108 6.33 -6.50 10.18
N THR A 109 7.54 -6.92 10.48
CA THR A 109 7.77 -8.16 11.25
C THR A 109 7.39 -7.88 12.70
N ILE A 110 6.47 -8.67 13.24
CA ILE A 110 6.15 -8.64 14.66
C ILE A 110 7.38 -9.14 15.40
N GLY A 111 8.01 -8.25 16.18
CA GLY A 111 9.26 -8.57 16.89
C GLY A 111 9.10 -9.60 18.00
N ASP A 112 7.88 -9.81 18.50
CA ASP A 112 7.59 -10.82 19.50
C ASP A 112 7.40 -12.20 18.86
N LYS A 113 8.36 -13.09 19.10
CA LYS A 113 8.34 -14.47 18.59
C LYS A 113 7.14 -15.27 19.08
N VAL A 114 6.61 -14.95 20.26
CA VAL A 114 5.44 -15.63 20.84
C VAL A 114 4.18 -15.21 20.06
N VAL A 115 3.97 -13.92 19.84
CA VAL A 115 2.85 -13.40 19.04
C VAL A 115 2.94 -13.91 17.60
N ALA A 116 4.12 -13.91 17.00
CA ALA A 116 4.35 -14.44 15.65
C ALA A 116 4.03 -15.93 15.53
N ALA A 117 4.28 -16.74 16.56
CA ALA A 117 3.97 -18.17 16.58
C ALA A 117 2.46 -18.47 16.65
N TYR A 118 1.69 -17.60 17.30
CA TYR A 118 0.22 -17.71 17.38
C TYR A 118 -0.48 -17.16 16.14
N GLN A 119 0.17 -16.31 15.38
CA GLN A 119 -0.41 -15.66 14.21
C GLN A 119 -0.18 -16.50 12.95
N ARG A 120 -1.00 -17.54 12.75
CA ARG A 120 -0.90 -18.48 11.60
C ARG A 120 -1.38 -17.89 10.27
N GLY A 121 -1.97 -16.69 10.26
CA GLY A 121 -2.51 -16.03 9.07
C GLY A 121 -2.03 -14.58 8.93
N ASP A 122 -2.20 -14.01 7.73
CA ASP A 122 -1.82 -12.64 7.41
C ASP A 122 -2.87 -11.59 7.80
N LEU A 123 -3.89 -11.98 8.57
CA LEU A 123 -5.03 -11.14 8.98
C LEU A 123 -5.76 -10.46 7.81
N PHE A 124 -5.79 -11.11 6.65
CA PHE A 124 -6.16 -10.51 5.38
C PHE A 124 -7.52 -9.80 5.43
N GLU A 125 -8.58 -10.44 5.93
CA GLU A 125 -9.91 -9.83 5.98
C GLU A 125 -10.00 -8.65 6.95
N LYS A 126 -9.29 -8.71 8.08
CA LYS A 126 -9.19 -7.55 8.99
C LYS A 126 -8.44 -6.39 8.34
N ARG A 127 -7.38 -6.69 7.57
CA ARG A 127 -6.66 -5.66 6.79
C ARG A 127 -7.51 -5.12 5.65
N ARG A 128 -8.38 -5.92 5.04
CA ARG A 128 -9.33 -5.46 4.03
C ARG A 128 -10.24 -4.37 4.60
N GLN A 129 -10.84 -4.62 5.75
CA GLN A 129 -11.68 -3.62 6.43
C GLN A 129 -10.87 -2.36 6.77
N LEU A 130 -9.69 -2.52 7.35
CA LEU A 130 -8.79 -1.40 7.66
C LEU A 130 -8.49 -0.52 6.42
N MET A 131 -8.23 -1.13 5.26
CA MET A 131 -7.92 -0.38 4.03
C MET A 131 -9.16 0.32 3.45
N MET A 132 -10.35 -0.22 3.64
CA MET A 132 -11.62 0.44 3.31
C MET A 132 -11.82 1.68 4.20
N ASP A 133 -11.72 1.51 5.52
CA ASP A 133 -11.88 2.59 6.51
C ASP A 133 -10.86 3.72 6.26
N TRP A 134 -9.62 3.36 5.88
CA TRP A 134 -8.61 4.35 5.50
C TRP A 134 -8.99 5.12 4.24
N ALA A 135 -9.49 4.44 3.22
CA ALA A 135 -9.93 5.07 1.99
C ALA A 135 -11.09 6.05 2.26
N ASP A 136 -12.06 5.65 3.07
CA ASP A 136 -13.20 6.51 3.45
C ASP A 136 -12.71 7.73 4.26
N TYR A 137 -11.78 7.54 5.19
CA TYR A 137 -11.19 8.64 5.95
C TYR A 137 -10.50 9.66 5.04
N VAL A 138 -9.66 9.18 4.11
CA VAL A 138 -8.95 10.08 3.18
C VAL A 138 -9.90 10.82 2.26
N HIS A 139 -11.01 10.20 1.81
CA HIS A 139 -11.98 10.85 0.93
C HIS A 139 -12.90 11.82 1.68
N SER A 140 -13.24 11.55 2.94
CA SER A 140 -14.09 12.43 3.74
C SER A 140 -13.36 13.71 4.20
N HIS A 141 -12.04 13.72 4.15
CA HIS A 141 -11.19 14.86 4.54
C HIS A 141 -10.50 15.47 3.31
N GLN A 142 -11.25 15.65 2.22
CA GLN A 142 -10.75 16.42 1.07
C GLN A 142 -10.62 17.90 1.49
N TRP A 143 -9.39 18.38 1.47
CA TRP A 143 -8.97 19.75 1.78
C TRP A 143 -9.17 20.68 0.58
#